data_1200818c71cc6c08d876d542ee6fee6a
#
_entry.id   1200818c71cc6c08d876d542ee6fee6a
#
_cell.length_a   1.000
_cell.length_b   1.000
_cell.length_c   1.000
_cell.angle_alpha   90.00
_cell.angle_beta   90.00
_cell.angle_gamma   90.00
#
_symmetry.space_group_name_H-M   'P 1'
#
loop_
_entity.id
_entity.type
_entity.pdbx_description
1 polymer ?
#
loop_
_entity_poly.entity_id
_entity_poly.type
_entity_poly.pdbx_seq_one_letter_code
_entity_poly.pdbx_strand_id
1 'polypeptide(L)'
;ADLSAQELKNTALRELPNQLLAYLPEREEWFWCDESGVWHTHGEEYIRQWLDDFLGEHYRRSIRTEVQDQLKARVRSREEAFGGGPPGTIATESGIVDLKSGECREIEPSDNVRWTLGTEYDPAATCPRWKRFIGSVAEPGDIQILQEFVGYCLHHWSLPFKKALILFGPTDAGKSVFLNVIRALFGGDESPATSSTSVQYLANERWGAARLVNTAVNIRN
;
A
#
# COMPACT_ATOMS: atom_id res chain seq x y z
N ALA A 1 22.90 -34.65 16.92
CA ALA A 1 24.05 -33.77 17.16
C ALA A 1 23.49 -32.37 17.26
N ASP A 2 23.74 -31.71 18.42
CA ASP A 2 23.30 -30.30 18.56
C ASP A 2 24.14 -29.44 17.60
N LEU A 3 23.40 -28.71 16.73
CA LEU A 3 24.02 -27.74 15.83
C LEU A 3 24.60 -26.57 16.65
N SER A 4 25.79 -26.12 16.28
CA SER A 4 26.35 -24.90 16.87
C SER A 4 25.50 -23.67 16.52
N ALA A 5 25.57 -22.62 17.34
CA ALA A 5 24.89 -21.37 17.08
C ALA A 5 25.24 -20.79 15.70
N GLN A 6 26.44 -20.98 15.22
CA GLN A 6 26.90 -20.56 13.90
C GLN A 6 26.26 -21.36 12.77
N GLU A 7 26.09 -22.67 12.93
CA GLU A 7 25.40 -23.51 11.95
C GLU A 7 23.93 -23.20 11.88
N LEU A 8 23.26 -23.00 13.02
CA LEU A 8 21.85 -22.58 13.11
C LEU A 8 21.62 -21.25 12.38
N LYS A 9 22.48 -20.26 12.62
CA LYS A 9 22.43 -18.97 11.96
C LYS A 9 22.60 -19.08 10.45
N ASN A 10 23.61 -19.82 9.99
CA ASN A 10 23.87 -20.00 8.55
C ASN A 10 22.74 -20.72 7.86
N THR A 11 22.13 -21.69 8.52
CA THR A 11 20.97 -22.41 7.99
C THR A 11 19.74 -21.49 7.91
N ALA A 12 19.45 -20.73 8.98
CA ALA A 12 18.37 -19.75 8.99
C ALA A 12 18.51 -18.72 7.86
N LEU A 13 19.71 -18.17 7.64
CA LEU A 13 19.99 -17.23 6.54
C LEU A 13 19.84 -17.81 5.13
N ARG A 14 19.96 -19.12 4.99
CA ARG A 14 19.78 -19.82 3.71
C ARG A 14 18.29 -20.14 3.45
N GLU A 15 17.59 -20.58 4.49
CA GLU A 15 16.20 -21.03 4.37
C GLU A 15 15.18 -19.88 4.44
N LEU A 16 15.54 -18.73 5.06
CA LEU A 16 14.66 -17.57 5.13
C LEU A 16 14.38 -17.05 3.69
N PRO A 17 13.10 -16.80 3.32
CA PRO A 17 12.73 -16.36 1.98
C PRO A 17 13.12 -14.89 1.74
N ASN A 18 14.40 -14.65 1.50
CA ASN A 18 14.97 -13.30 1.34
C ASN A 18 14.30 -12.46 0.25
N GLN A 19 13.77 -13.10 -0.80
CA GLN A 19 13.03 -12.44 -1.88
C GLN A 19 11.70 -11.85 -1.43
N LEU A 20 11.21 -12.26 -0.27
CA LEU A 20 9.99 -11.74 0.36
C LEU A 20 10.28 -10.75 1.49
N LEU A 21 11.52 -10.25 1.57
CA LEU A 21 11.94 -9.28 2.56
C LEU A 21 12.58 -8.05 1.91
N ALA A 22 12.33 -6.89 2.49
CA ALA A 22 12.99 -5.65 2.12
C ALA A 22 13.32 -4.83 3.36
N TYR A 23 14.41 -4.07 3.31
CA TYR A 23 14.83 -3.15 4.36
C TYR A 23 15.04 -1.76 3.79
N LEU A 24 14.40 -0.75 4.39
CA LEU A 24 14.56 0.66 4.05
C LEU A 24 15.48 1.33 5.07
N PRO A 25 16.75 1.58 4.73
CA PRO A 25 17.72 2.16 5.66
C PRO A 25 17.35 3.56 6.13
N GLU A 26 16.69 4.35 5.28
CA GLU A 26 16.28 5.73 5.53
C GLU A 26 15.30 5.86 6.69
N ARG A 27 14.54 4.78 6.97
CA ARG A 27 13.55 4.68 8.06
C ARG A 27 13.88 3.63 9.10
N GLU A 28 14.95 2.83 8.86
CA GLU A 28 15.25 1.64 9.65
C GLU A 28 14.08 0.65 9.71
N GLU A 29 13.30 0.55 8.61
CA GLU A 29 12.05 -0.18 8.55
C GLU A 29 12.17 -1.44 7.70
N TRP A 30 11.60 -2.56 8.23
CA TRP A 30 11.50 -3.83 7.54
C TRP A 30 10.13 -4.03 6.91
N PHE A 31 10.15 -4.57 5.68
CA PHE A 31 8.97 -4.99 4.95
C PHE A 31 9.03 -6.48 4.66
N TRP A 32 7.86 -7.08 4.54
CA TRP A 32 7.69 -8.45 4.09
C TRP A 32 6.58 -8.52 3.05
N CYS A 33 6.71 -9.46 2.10
CA CYS A 33 5.75 -9.68 1.03
C CYS A 33 4.94 -10.93 1.34
N ASP A 34 3.63 -10.83 1.25
CA ASP A 34 2.72 -11.96 1.44
C ASP A 34 2.58 -12.83 0.20
N GLU A 35 1.76 -13.89 0.29
CA GLU A 35 1.51 -14.85 -0.79
C GLU A 35 0.80 -14.22 -1.99
N SER A 36 0.12 -13.09 -1.80
CA SER A 36 -0.54 -12.34 -2.87
C SER A 36 0.40 -11.37 -3.61
N GLY A 37 1.67 -11.28 -3.21
CA GLY A 37 2.65 -10.36 -3.78
C GLY A 37 2.61 -8.94 -3.19
N VAL A 38 1.81 -8.71 -2.14
CA VAL A 38 1.66 -7.39 -1.50
C VAL A 38 2.65 -7.23 -0.35
N TRP A 39 3.27 -6.06 -0.27
CA TRP A 39 4.27 -5.72 0.73
C TRP A 39 3.66 -5.04 1.95
N HIS A 40 4.00 -5.54 3.14
CA HIS A 40 3.54 -5.06 4.43
C HIS A 40 4.68 -4.49 5.27
N THR A 41 4.36 -3.57 6.16
CA THR A 41 5.27 -3.08 7.22
C THR A 41 5.46 -4.14 8.32
N HIS A 42 6.27 -3.82 9.32
CA HIS A 42 6.54 -4.71 10.46
C HIS A 42 7.22 -6.05 10.08
N GLY A 43 8.03 -6.05 9.03
CA GLY A 43 8.79 -7.24 8.61
C GLY A 43 9.77 -7.75 9.69
N GLU A 44 10.14 -6.92 10.67
CA GLU A 44 10.91 -7.38 11.83
C GLU A 44 10.15 -8.44 12.64
N GLU A 45 8.84 -8.25 12.81
CA GLU A 45 7.97 -9.19 13.50
C GLU A 45 7.84 -10.49 12.70
N TYR A 46 7.68 -10.39 11.38
CA TYR A 46 7.68 -11.53 10.48
C TYR A 46 8.98 -12.35 10.60
N ILE A 47 10.15 -11.69 10.55
CA ILE A 47 11.45 -12.35 10.71
C ILE A 47 11.56 -13.03 12.10
N ARG A 48 11.08 -12.35 13.15
CA ARG A 48 11.10 -12.90 14.52
C ARG A 48 10.27 -14.17 14.62
N GLN A 49 9.05 -14.15 14.10
CA GLN A 49 8.15 -15.29 14.15
C GLN A 49 8.67 -16.45 13.31
N TRP A 50 9.13 -16.17 12.10
CA TRP A 50 9.73 -17.18 11.24
C TRP A 50 10.95 -17.86 11.90
N LEU A 51 11.80 -17.08 12.55
CA LEU A 51 12.96 -17.63 13.28
C LEU A 51 12.55 -18.43 14.52
N ASP A 52 11.51 -18.02 15.22
CA ASP A 52 10.98 -18.75 16.38
C ASP A 52 10.45 -20.12 15.95
N ASP A 53 9.65 -20.15 14.90
CA ASP A 53 9.08 -21.37 14.32
C ASP A 53 10.18 -22.30 13.76
N PHE A 54 11.18 -21.74 13.06
CA PHE A 54 12.26 -22.49 12.42
C PHE A 54 13.27 -23.07 13.43
N LEU A 55 13.65 -22.29 14.45
CA LEU A 55 14.66 -22.68 15.43
C LEU A 55 14.08 -23.41 16.64
N GLY A 56 12.79 -23.22 16.96
CA GLY A 56 12.12 -23.82 18.09
C GLY A 56 12.87 -23.57 19.41
N GLU A 57 13.21 -24.64 20.12
CA GLU A 57 13.94 -24.57 21.39
C GLU A 57 15.36 -23.98 21.30
N HIS A 58 15.92 -23.92 20.08
CA HIS A 58 17.23 -23.30 19.81
C HIS A 58 17.16 -21.80 19.56
N TYR A 59 15.94 -21.20 19.55
CA TYR A 59 15.78 -19.76 19.36
C TYR A 59 16.52 -18.96 20.44
N ARG A 60 17.31 -18.00 20.00
CA ARG A 60 18.03 -17.06 20.88
C ARG A 60 18.00 -15.65 20.26
N ARG A 61 17.82 -14.65 21.11
CA ARG A 61 17.82 -13.24 20.68
C ARG A 61 19.10 -12.84 19.92
N SER A 62 20.26 -13.38 20.33
CA SER A 62 21.53 -13.13 19.67
C SER A 62 21.52 -13.63 18.22
N ILE A 63 20.99 -14.83 17.96
CA ILE A 63 20.87 -15.39 16.60
C ILE A 63 19.98 -14.51 15.75
N ARG A 64 18.82 -14.08 16.29
CA ARG A 64 17.92 -13.15 15.59
C ARG A 64 18.64 -11.87 15.19
N THR A 65 19.30 -11.21 16.13
CA THR A 65 19.99 -9.93 15.87
C THR A 65 21.07 -10.09 14.79
N GLU A 66 21.86 -11.13 14.86
CA GLU A 66 22.91 -11.40 13.88
C GLU A 66 22.33 -11.75 12.48
N VAL A 67 21.22 -12.49 12.43
CA VAL A 67 20.50 -12.78 11.17
C VAL A 67 19.96 -11.48 10.56
N GLN A 68 19.27 -10.64 11.34
CA GLN A 68 18.75 -9.37 10.89
C GLN A 68 19.84 -8.44 10.37
N ASP A 69 20.99 -8.33 11.07
CA ASP A 69 22.08 -7.46 10.62
C ASP A 69 22.72 -7.94 9.31
N GLN A 70 22.82 -9.25 9.09
CA GLN A 70 23.29 -9.77 7.80
C GLN A 70 22.26 -9.58 6.68
N LEU A 71 20.98 -9.70 7.00
CA LEU A 71 19.89 -9.49 6.01
C LEU A 71 19.81 -8.05 5.55
N LYS A 72 20.01 -7.05 6.41
CA LYS A 72 19.98 -5.63 6.04
C LYS A 72 20.82 -5.30 4.80
N ALA A 73 21.97 -5.93 4.66
CA ALA A 73 22.85 -5.72 3.51
C ALA A 73 22.36 -6.43 2.24
N ARG A 74 21.62 -7.55 2.39
CA ARG A 74 21.16 -8.39 1.27
C ARG A 74 19.87 -7.90 0.64
N VAL A 75 18.94 -7.40 1.48
CA VAL A 75 17.56 -7.05 1.09
C VAL A 75 17.29 -5.55 1.10
N ARG A 76 18.36 -4.75 0.98
CA ARG A 76 18.26 -3.29 0.96
C ARG A 76 17.43 -2.80 -0.23
N SER A 77 16.42 -1.99 0.05
CA SER A 77 15.54 -1.35 -0.92
C SER A 77 15.53 0.17 -0.76
N ARG A 78 14.92 0.87 -1.70
CA ARG A 78 14.66 2.31 -1.64
C ARG A 78 13.18 2.56 -1.43
N GLU A 79 12.85 3.64 -0.72
CA GLU A 79 11.46 4.02 -0.41
C GLU A 79 10.60 4.21 -1.67
N GLU A 80 11.19 4.80 -2.71
CA GLU A 80 10.49 5.07 -3.99
C GLU A 80 10.08 3.79 -4.74
N ALA A 81 10.61 2.63 -4.33
CA ALA A 81 10.24 1.37 -4.96
C ALA A 81 8.83 0.91 -4.62
N PHE A 82 8.28 1.32 -3.45
CA PHE A 82 7.00 0.81 -2.95
C PHE A 82 5.85 1.77 -3.21
N GLY A 83 4.70 1.21 -3.63
CA GLY A 83 3.49 2.00 -3.90
C GLY A 83 2.33 1.14 -4.36
N GLY A 84 1.56 1.63 -5.31
CA GLY A 84 0.44 0.90 -5.93
C GLY A 84 0.82 0.05 -7.14
N GLY A 85 2.12 -0.23 -7.32
CA GLY A 85 2.64 -1.02 -8.45
C GLY A 85 3.45 -0.20 -9.46
N PRO A 86 3.86 -0.81 -10.57
CA PRO A 86 4.59 -0.16 -11.65
C PRO A 86 3.81 0.99 -12.32
N PRO A 87 4.51 1.98 -12.90
CA PRO A 87 3.84 3.03 -13.69
C PRO A 87 2.97 2.46 -14.81
N GLY A 88 1.76 3.01 -14.95
CA GLY A 88 0.79 2.55 -15.95
C GLY A 88 -0.06 1.38 -15.52
N THR A 89 0.04 0.94 -14.27
CA THR A 89 -0.75 -0.15 -13.71
C THR A 89 -1.55 0.27 -12.48
N ILE A 90 -2.54 -0.52 -12.13
CA ILE A 90 -3.33 -0.39 -10.89
C ILE A 90 -3.44 -1.77 -10.25
N ALA A 91 -3.07 -1.87 -8.98
CA ALA A 91 -3.26 -3.09 -8.20
C ALA A 91 -4.69 -3.15 -7.63
N THR A 92 -5.35 -4.29 -7.79
CA THR A 92 -6.71 -4.60 -7.33
C THR A 92 -6.68 -5.90 -6.54
N GLU A 93 -7.80 -6.28 -5.91
CA GLU A 93 -7.91 -7.56 -5.20
C GLU A 93 -7.73 -8.78 -6.13
N SER A 94 -8.01 -8.66 -7.41
CA SER A 94 -7.84 -9.74 -8.40
C SER A 94 -6.47 -9.77 -9.09
N GLY A 95 -5.60 -8.77 -8.82
CA GLY A 95 -4.28 -8.68 -9.44
C GLY A 95 -3.94 -7.27 -9.90
N ILE A 96 -2.91 -7.17 -10.73
CA ILE A 96 -2.44 -5.91 -11.29
C ILE A 96 -2.94 -5.73 -12.71
N VAL A 97 -3.58 -4.59 -12.97
CA VAL A 97 -4.19 -4.26 -14.25
C VAL A 97 -3.32 -3.27 -15.02
N ASP A 98 -2.94 -3.61 -16.22
CA ASP A 98 -2.31 -2.69 -17.16
C ASP A 98 -3.36 -1.74 -17.76
N LEU A 99 -3.19 -0.45 -17.56
CA LEU A 99 -4.18 0.57 -17.97
C LEU A 99 -4.28 0.75 -19.48
N LYS A 100 -3.29 0.31 -20.24
CA LYS A 100 -3.28 0.45 -21.69
C LYS A 100 -3.94 -0.72 -22.39
N SER A 101 -3.65 -1.94 -21.94
CA SER A 101 -4.22 -3.17 -22.53
C SER A 101 -5.51 -3.61 -21.84
N GLY A 102 -5.74 -3.24 -20.58
CA GLY A 102 -6.81 -3.77 -19.74
C GLY A 102 -6.57 -5.20 -19.26
N GLU A 103 -5.39 -5.76 -19.50
CA GLU A 103 -5.04 -7.10 -19.03
C GLU A 103 -4.78 -7.10 -17.52
N CYS A 104 -5.27 -8.13 -16.84
CA CYS A 104 -5.04 -8.36 -15.42
C CYS A 104 -4.16 -9.60 -15.25
N ARG A 105 -3.13 -9.49 -14.42
CA ARG A 105 -2.24 -10.60 -14.05
C ARG A 105 -2.04 -10.66 -12.53
N GLU A 106 -1.51 -11.75 -12.03
CA GLU A 106 -1.10 -11.85 -10.63
C GLU A 106 -0.05 -10.78 -10.26
N ILE A 107 -0.08 -10.36 -9.00
CA ILE A 107 0.91 -9.44 -8.45
C ILE A 107 2.15 -10.26 -8.10
N GLU A 108 3.31 -9.81 -8.55
CA GLU A 108 4.60 -10.39 -8.18
C GLU A 108 5.31 -9.51 -7.14
N PRO A 109 6.16 -10.08 -6.26
CA PRO A 109 6.94 -9.27 -5.31
C PRO A 109 7.77 -8.17 -5.97
N SER A 110 8.20 -8.36 -7.22
CA SER A 110 8.93 -7.39 -8.04
C SER A 110 8.10 -6.16 -8.43
N ASP A 111 6.77 -6.23 -8.35
CA ASP A 111 5.88 -5.11 -8.63
C ASP A 111 5.88 -4.07 -7.50
N ASN A 112 6.42 -4.39 -6.33
CA ASN A 112 6.53 -3.52 -5.16
C ASN A 112 5.19 -2.90 -4.70
N VAL A 113 4.12 -3.66 -4.82
CA VAL A 113 2.76 -3.25 -4.44
C VAL A 113 2.65 -3.22 -2.90
N ARG A 114 2.25 -2.10 -2.32
CA ARG A 114 1.95 -1.94 -0.88
C ARG A 114 0.48 -1.88 -0.56
N TRP A 115 -0.33 -1.59 -1.53
CA TRP A 115 -1.78 -1.50 -1.39
C TRP A 115 -2.47 -1.86 -2.70
N THR A 116 -3.65 -2.39 -2.58
CA THR A 116 -4.57 -2.67 -3.68
C THR A 116 -5.81 -1.80 -3.55
N LEU A 117 -6.51 -1.57 -4.65
CA LEU A 117 -7.88 -1.08 -4.56
C LEU A 117 -8.74 -2.12 -3.85
N GLY A 118 -9.68 -1.67 -3.02
CA GLY A 118 -10.63 -2.52 -2.29
C GLY A 118 -11.74 -3.08 -3.17
N THR A 119 -11.38 -3.57 -4.34
CA THR A 119 -12.31 -4.15 -5.31
C THR A 119 -11.57 -5.06 -6.30
N GLU A 120 -12.27 -6.07 -6.80
CA GLU A 120 -11.85 -6.86 -7.94
C GLU A 120 -11.95 -6.06 -9.24
N TYR A 121 -11.13 -6.42 -10.22
CA TYR A 121 -11.24 -5.90 -11.57
C TYR A 121 -12.15 -6.78 -12.42
N ASP A 122 -13.26 -6.22 -12.88
CA ASP A 122 -14.16 -6.84 -13.85
C ASP A 122 -14.44 -5.84 -14.98
N PRO A 123 -13.92 -6.06 -16.20
CA PRO A 123 -14.14 -5.16 -17.33
C PRO A 123 -15.60 -5.09 -17.78
N ALA A 124 -16.44 -6.07 -17.38
CA ALA A 124 -17.87 -6.09 -17.67
C ALA A 124 -18.72 -5.44 -16.57
N ALA A 125 -18.11 -5.04 -15.45
CA ALA A 125 -18.83 -4.48 -14.31
C ALA A 125 -19.56 -3.20 -14.66
N THR A 126 -20.78 -3.08 -14.17
CA THR A 126 -21.58 -1.87 -14.27
C THR A 126 -21.84 -1.27 -12.89
N CYS A 127 -22.03 0.05 -12.83
CA CYS A 127 -22.24 0.74 -11.56
C CYS A 127 -23.57 1.54 -11.53
N PRO A 128 -24.75 0.91 -11.71
CA PRO A 128 -26.02 1.64 -11.87
C PRO A 128 -26.41 2.42 -10.61
N ARG A 129 -26.09 1.90 -9.42
CA ARG A 129 -26.37 2.60 -8.15
C ARG A 129 -25.50 3.84 -8.00
N TRP A 130 -24.23 3.74 -8.33
CA TRP A 130 -23.30 4.87 -8.32
C TRP A 130 -23.72 5.95 -9.31
N LYS A 131 -24.02 5.57 -10.56
CA LYS A 131 -24.48 6.50 -11.60
C LYS A 131 -25.76 7.23 -11.20
N ARG A 132 -26.72 6.55 -10.59
CA ARG A 132 -27.94 7.15 -10.05
C ARG A 132 -27.65 8.12 -8.91
N PHE A 133 -26.80 7.71 -7.96
CA PHE A 133 -26.42 8.55 -6.83
C PHE A 133 -25.73 9.83 -7.32
N ILE A 134 -24.66 9.72 -8.10
CA ILE A 134 -23.88 10.89 -8.52
C ILE A 134 -24.73 11.85 -9.38
N GLY A 135 -25.61 11.33 -10.25
CA GLY A 135 -26.54 12.13 -11.04
C GLY A 135 -27.68 12.78 -10.23
N SER A 136 -27.89 12.37 -8.96
CA SER A 136 -28.85 13.02 -8.06
C SER A 136 -28.25 14.12 -7.18
N VAL A 137 -26.92 14.21 -7.09
CA VAL A 137 -26.23 15.13 -6.16
C VAL A 137 -25.29 16.11 -6.85
N ALA A 138 -24.99 15.94 -8.13
CA ALA A 138 -24.07 16.77 -8.88
C ALA A 138 -24.59 17.08 -10.29
N GLU A 139 -24.27 18.26 -10.81
CA GLU A 139 -24.56 18.65 -12.19
C GLU A 139 -23.64 17.88 -13.18
N PRO A 140 -24.03 17.70 -14.44
CA PRO A 140 -23.27 16.95 -15.42
C PRO A 140 -21.82 17.36 -15.57
N GLY A 141 -21.51 18.67 -15.52
CA GLY A 141 -20.14 19.19 -15.58
C GLY A 141 -19.33 18.85 -14.33
N ASP A 142 -19.95 18.88 -13.18
CA ASP A 142 -19.31 18.53 -11.90
C ASP A 142 -19.05 17.02 -11.82
N ILE A 143 -19.94 16.19 -12.34
CA ILE A 143 -19.74 14.73 -12.41
C ILE A 143 -18.47 14.40 -13.18
N GLN A 144 -18.22 15.07 -14.30
CA GLN A 144 -17.01 14.87 -15.07
C GLN A 144 -15.76 15.23 -14.27
N ILE A 145 -15.76 16.39 -13.58
CA ILE A 145 -14.65 16.83 -12.73
C ILE A 145 -14.39 15.82 -11.60
N LEU A 146 -15.43 15.35 -10.92
CA LEU A 146 -15.33 14.35 -9.86
C LEU A 146 -14.73 13.05 -10.38
N GLN A 147 -15.16 12.58 -11.54
CA GLN A 147 -14.66 11.36 -12.17
C GLN A 147 -13.19 11.50 -12.57
N GLU A 148 -12.82 12.60 -13.22
CA GLU A 148 -11.44 12.90 -13.61
C GLU A 148 -10.51 12.99 -12.38
N PHE A 149 -10.98 13.63 -11.28
CA PHE A 149 -10.20 13.73 -10.07
C PHE A 149 -9.96 12.38 -9.41
N VAL A 150 -10.96 11.51 -9.34
CA VAL A 150 -10.80 10.14 -8.83
C VAL A 150 -9.83 9.35 -9.72
N GLY A 151 -9.98 9.44 -11.05
CA GLY A 151 -9.03 8.86 -11.99
C GLY A 151 -7.61 9.38 -11.80
N TYR A 152 -7.47 10.67 -11.51
CA TYR A 152 -6.16 11.27 -11.19
C TYR A 152 -5.55 10.70 -9.89
N CYS A 153 -6.36 10.42 -8.86
CA CYS A 153 -5.89 9.77 -7.64
C CYS A 153 -5.38 8.34 -7.87
N LEU A 154 -5.90 7.64 -8.87
CA LEU A 154 -5.41 6.31 -9.27
C LEU A 154 -4.01 6.38 -9.92
N HIS A 155 -3.58 7.55 -10.35
CA HIS A 155 -2.30 7.78 -11.04
C HIS A 155 -1.14 7.95 -10.02
N HIS A 156 -0.98 6.97 -9.16
CA HIS A 156 -0.10 7.02 -7.96
C HIS A 156 1.40 7.24 -8.27
N TRP A 157 1.86 6.94 -9.48
CA TRP A 157 3.28 7.07 -9.89
C TRP A 157 3.66 8.47 -10.38
N SER A 158 2.68 9.34 -10.64
CA SER A 158 2.93 10.71 -11.08
C SER A 158 1.73 11.61 -10.82
N LEU A 159 1.93 12.65 -10.03
CA LEU A 159 0.90 13.65 -9.71
C LEU A 159 1.31 15.05 -10.22
N PRO A 160 1.29 15.29 -11.55
CA PRO A 160 1.86 16.51 -12.15
C PRO A 160 1.08 17.77 -11.79
N PHE A 161 -0.21 17.67 -11.46
CA PHE A 161 -1.09 18.85 -11.38
C PHE A 161 -1.23 19.47 -9.99
N LYS A 162 -0.71 18.89 -8.93
CA LYS A 162 -0.78 19.42 -7.55
C LYS A 162 -2.15 20.04 -7.20
N LYS A 163 -3.24 19.28 -7.40
CA LYS A 163 -4.62 19.71 -7.19
C LYS A 163 -5.22 19.06 -5.96
N ALA A 164 -6.16 19.77 -5.33
CA ALA A 164 -7.02 19.24 -4.29
C ALA A 164 -8.48 19.43 -4.70
N LEU A 165 -9.34 18.49 -4.33
CA LEU A 165 -10.79 18.60 -4.51
C LEU A 165 -11.42 19.09 -3.21
N ILE A 166 -12.22 20.16 -3.30
CA ILE A 166 -13.01 20.69 -2.19
C ILE A 166 -14.48 20.54 -2.54
N LEU A 167 -15.20 19.75 -1.74
CA LEU A 167 -16.64 19.57 -1.88
C LEU A 167 -17.37 20.60 -1.00
N PHE A 168 -18.09 21.51 -1.64
CA PHE A 168 -18.89 22.52 -0.98
C PHE A 168 -20.38 22.33 -1.29
N GLY A 169 -21.24 22.58 -0.31
CA GLY A 169 -22.70 22.46 -0.48
C GLY A 169 -23.41 22.28 0.86
N PRO A 170 -24.77 22.31 0.86
CA PRO A 170 -25.59 22.18 2.06
C PRO A 170 -25.37 20.83 2.77
N THR A 171 -25.86 20.73 4.00
CA THR A 171 -25.93 19.46 4.73
C THR A 171 -26.78 18.48 3.91
N ASP A 172 -26.46 17.18 4.02
CA ASP A 172 -27.16 16.08 3.33
C ASP A 172 -27.09 16.11 1.79
N ALA A 173 -26.21 16.91 1.21
CA ALA A 173 -25.97 16.95 -0.24
C ALA A 173 -25.10 15.78 -0.78
N GLY A 174 -24.94 14.69 -0.03
CA GLY A 174 -24.21 13.50 -0.51
C GLY A 174 -22.68 13.58 -0.43
N LYS A 175 -22.07 14.65 0.07
CA LYS A 175 -20.60 14.82 0.15
C LYS A 175 -19.91 13.68 0.88
N SER A 176 -20.39 13.33 2.07
CA SER A 176 -19.81 12.25 2.87
C SER A 176 -20.01 10.88 2.21
N VAL A 177 -21.12 10.67 1.51
CA VAL A 177 -21.35 9.43 0.76
C VAL A 177 -20.36 9.31 -0.37
N PHE A 178 -20.11 10.38 -1.13
CA PHE A 178 -19.09 10.41 -2.17
C PHE A 178 -17.70 10.06 -1.59
N LEU A 179 -17.28 10.75 -0.53
CA LEU A 179 -15.97 10.53 0.09
C LEU A 179 -15.81 9.10 0.65
N ASN A 180 -16.89 8.54 1.22
CA ASN A 180 -16.87 7.17 1.73
C ASN A 180 -16.74 6.13 0.61
N VAL A 181 -17.37 6.35 -0.56
CA VAL A 181 -17.18 5.48 -1.73
C VAL A 181 -15.75 5.54 -2.22
N ILE A 182 -15.16 6.74 -2.31
CA ILE A 182 -13.75 6.88 -2.72
C ILE A 182 -12.84 6.21 -1.69
N ARG A 183 -13.08 6.38 -0.39
CA ARG A 183 -12.31 5.71 0.66
C ARG A 183 -12.38 4.20 0.53
N ALA A 184 -13.58 3.64 0.32
CA ALA A 184 -13.78 2.22 0.10
C ALA A 184 -13.06 1.71 -1.16
N LEU A 185 -13.06 2.50 -2.26
CA LEU A 185 -12.32 2.17 -3.47
C LEU A 185 -10.81 2.00 -3.20
N PHE A 186 -10.24 2.82 -2.32
CA PHE A 186 -8.83 2.73 -1.93
C PHE A 186 -8.58 1.79 -0.74
N GLY A 187 -9.47 0.84 -0.46
CA GLY A 187 -9.30 -0.22 0.54
C GLY A 187 -9.75 0.15 1.96
N GLY A 188 -10.43 1.30 2.15
CA GLY A 188 -10.97 1.73 3.45
C GLY A 188 -9.99 2.49 4.33
N ASP A 189 -10.37 2.70 5.59
CA ASP A 189 -9.60 3.51 6.55
C ASP A 189 -8.28 2.85 7.00
N GLU A 190 -8.22 1.53 6.98
CA GLU A 190 -7.03 0.75 7.39
C GLU A 190 -6.02 0.56 6.24
N SER A 191 -6.40 0.94 5.01
CA SER A 191 -5.53 0.80 3.85
C SER A 191 -4.37 1.79 3.89
N PRO A 192 -3.14 1.36 3.59
CA PRO A 192 -2.00 2.26 3.40
C PRO A 192 -2.22 3.29 2.28
N ALA A 193 -3.15 3.02 1.35
CA ALA A 193 -3.50 3.95 0.27
C ALA A 193 -4.26 5.18 0.76
N THR A 194 -4.85 5.14 1.96
CA THR A 194 -5.70 6.22 2.49
C THR A 194 -5.07 6.95 3.68
N SER A 195 -5.30 8.24 3.78
CA SER A 195 -4.98 9.07 4.94
C SER A 195 -6.16 10.00 5.26
N SER A 196 -6.26 10.43 6.51
CA SER A 196 -7.24 11.44 6.96
C SER A 196 -6.57 12.62 7.67
N THR A 197 -5.34 12.94 7.28
CA THR A 197 -4.52 13.97 7.91
C THR A 197 -5.07 15.38 7.58
N SER A 198 -5.28 16.20 8.60
CA SER A 198 -5.81 17.57 8.40
C SER A 198 -4.76 18.50 7.79
N VAL A 199 -5.22 19.50 7.02
CA VAL A 199 -4.34 20.51 6.42
C VAL A 199 -3.58 21.29 7.52
N GLN A 200 -4.23 21.57 8.66
CA GLN A 200 -3.59 22.25 9.80
C GLN A 200 -2.44 21.40 10.36
N TYR A 201 -2.63 20.09 10.48
CA TYR A 201 -1.57 19.19 10.93
C TYR A 201 -0.39 19.18 9.94
N LEU A 202 -0.67 19.09 8.64
CA LEU A 202 0.36 19.15 7.59
C LEU A 202 1.14 20.46 7.59
N ALA A 203 0.46 21.59 7.91
CA ALA A 203 1.08 22.91 7.92
C ALA A 203 1.92 23.18 9.17
N ASN A 204 1.52 22.64 10.34
CA ASN A 204 2.11 23.00 11.63
C ASN A 204 3.11 21.97 12.16
N GLU A 205 2.97 20.70 11.76
CA GLU A 205 3.83 19.64 12.26
C GLU A 205 5.02 19.40 11.34
N ARG A 206 6.22 19.46 11.90
CA ARG A 206 7.49 19.27 11.17
C ARG A 206 7.51 17.98 10.34
N TRP A 207 6.90 16.92 10.83
CA TRP A 207 6.84 15.60 10.21
C TRP A 207 5.44 15.24 9.66
N GLY A 208 4.57 16.24 9.55
CA GLY A 208 3.18 16.06 9.11
C GLY A 208 3.10 15.34 7.75
N ALA A 209 3.93 15.74 6.80
CA ALA A 209 3.96 15.16 5.45
C ALA A 209 4.39 13.68 5.41
N ALA A 210 5.10 13.18 6.43
CA ALA A 210 5.50 11.78 6.49
C ALA A 210 4.29 10.81 6.51
N ARG A 211 3.13 11.28 6.99
CA ARG A 211 1.87 10.51 6.98
C ARG A 211 1.25 10.34 5.60
N LEU A 212 1.71 11.10 4.61
CA LEU A 212 1.22 11.04 3.23
C LEU A 212 2.11 10.21 2.32
N VAL A 213 3.23 9.73 2.84
CA VAL A 213 4.16 8.93 2.03
C VAL A 213 3.50 7.61 1.64
N ASN A 214 3.52 7.32 0.34
CA ASN A 214 2.91 6.13 -0.27
C ASN A 214 1.39 6.03 -0.10
N THR A 215 0.70 7.12 0.28
CA THR A 215 -0.76 7.18 0.22
C THR A 215 -1.21 7.67 -1.16
N ALA A 216 -2.29 7.08 -1.68
CA ALA A 216 -2.90 7.51 -2.93
C ALA A 216 -3.85 8.71 -2.72
N VAL A 217 -4.57 8.70 -1.59
CA VAL A 217 -5.55 9.74 -1.28
C VAL A 217 -5.48 10.18 0.19
N ASN A 218 -5.64 11.48 0.42
CA ASN A 218 -5.86 12.03 1.76
C ASN A 218 -7.28 12.62 1.82
N ILE A 219 -8.17 11.98 2.56
CA ILE A 219 -9.60 12.33 2.61
C ILE A 219 -9.93 12.89 3.99
N ARG A 220 -10.35 14.16 4.05
CA ARG A 220 -10.75 14.83 5.29
C ARG A 220 -12.16 15.41 5.17
N ASN A 221 -13.02 15.06 6.12
CA ASN A 221 -14.33 15.68 6.35
C ASN A 221 -14.21 16.84 7.30
#